data_a65a02c077b15a86645be294a6cf90e4
#
_entry.id   a65a02c077b15a86645be294a6cf90e4
#
_cell.length_a   1.000
_cell.length_b   1.000
_cell.length_c   1.000
_cell.angle_alpha   90.00
_cell.angle_beta   90.00
_cell.angle_gamma   90.00
#
_symmetry.space_group_name_H-M   'P 1'
#
loop_
_entity.id
_entity.type
_entity.pdbx_description
1 polymer ?
#
loop_
_entity_poly.entity_id
_entity_poly.type
_entity_poly.pdbx_seq_one_letter_code
_entity_poly.pdbx_strand_id
1 'polypeptide(L)'
;MSDISVDVDDFAFALDGILKGYSEEVDESVANAAKTAAKKGSRLVKSNAKSTFGGTGKYAASWGHKEGKKGQESYAEIGSTMPGLPHLLEKGHATLGGGRVPGRKHIAPAADETFKTFEDELEKEIGGIQ
;
A
#
# COMPACT_ATOMS: atom_id res chain seq x y z
N MET A 1 -5.68 7.21 13.54
CA MET A 1 -4.76 7.95 12.70
C MET A 1 -5.38 8.20 11.35
N SER A 2 -5.85 9.42 11.19
CA SER A 2 -6.62 9.80 10.02
C SER A 2 -5.76 10.12 8.79
N ASP A 3 -4.43 10.17 8.96
CA ASP A 3 -3.54 10.65 7.92
C ASP A 3 -2.93 9.56 7.05
N ILE A 4 -3.40 8.34 7.24
CA ILE A 4 -3.02 7.21 6.41
C ILE A 4 -4.22 6.85 5.55
N SER A 5 -4.03 6.84 4.25
CA SER A 5 -5.11 6.54 3.32
C SER A 5 -4.69 5.48 2.31
N VAL A 6 -5.69 4.74 1.82
CA VAL A 6 -5.51 3.73 0.78
C VAL A 6 -6.54 3.98 -0.31
N ASP A 7 -6.08 4.11 -1.55
CA ASP A 7 -6.92 4.23 -2.72
C ASP A 7 -6.81 2.93 -3.51
N VAL A 8 -7.94 2.27 -3.74
CA VAL A 8 -7.97 0.98 -4.42
C VAL A 8 -7.58 1.08 -5.90
N ASP A 9 -7.93 2.18 -6.57
CA ASP A 9 -7.62 2.37 -7.99
C ASP A 9 -6.14 2.58 -8.23
N ASP A 10 -5.54 3.46 -7.43
CA ASP A 10 -4.12 3.77 -7.49
C ASP A 10 -3.42 3.29 -6.25
N PHE A 11 -3.97 2.34 -5.58
CA PHE A 11 -3.59 1.90 -4.25
C PHE A 11 -2.39 2.68 -3.70
N ALA A 12 -2.65 3.64 -2.86
CA ALA A 12 -1.64 4.47 -2.25
C ALA A 12 -1.69 4.32 -0.74
N PHE A 13 -0.52 4.10 -0.17
CA PHE A 13 -0.31 4.14 1.27
C PHE A 13 0.44 5.43 1.53
N ALA A 14 -0.28 6.44 1.95
CA ALA A 14 0.27 7.79 2.12
C ALA A 14 0.29 8.18 3.59
N LEU A 15 1.35 8.88 3.99
CA LEU A 15 1.57 9.30 5.37
C LEU A 15 1.40 10.80 5.55
N ASP A 16 0.38 11.35 4.93
CA ASP A 16 0.12 12.78 5.04
C ASP A 16 -0.19 13.20 6.47
N GLY A 17 0.49 14.22 6.90
CA GLY A 17 0.19 14.86 8.18
C GLY A 17 0.70 14.15 9.41
N ILE A 18 1.14 12.90 9.31
CA ILE A 18 1.66 12.18 10.47
C ILE A 18 2.93 12.83 11.02
N LEU A 19 3.74 13.38 10.11
CA LEU A 19 5.02 13.98 10.49
C LEU A 19 4.91 15.38 11.08
N LYS A 20 3.77 16.02 10.95
CA LYS A 20 3.59 17.39 11.45
C LYS A 20 3.62 17.42 12.97
N GLY A 21 4.45 18.28 13.50
CA GLY A 21 4.57 18.45 14.95
C GLY A 21 5.53 17.49 15.63
N TYR A 22 6.16 16.59 14.88
CA TYR A 22 7.19 15.71 15.41
C TYR A 22 8.59 16.32 15.25
N SER A 23 9.53 15.83 16.02
CA SER A 23 10.94 16.19 15.87
C SER A 23 11.51 15.54 14.60
N GLU A 24 12.67 16.02 14.14
CA GLU A 24 13.34 15.41 12.98
C GLU A 24 13.62 13.92 13.18
N GLU A 25 13.98 13.53 14.38
CA GLU A 25 14.25 12.13 14.70
C GLU A 25 13.02 11.27 14.52
N VAL A 26 11.86 11.76 14.98
CA VAL A 26 10.59 11.04 14.80
C VAL A 26 10.17 11.05 13.35
N ASP A 27 10.39 12.15 12.62
CA ASP A 27 10.11 12.23 11.21
C ASP A 27 10.90 11.18 10.42
N GLU A 28 12.17 11.02 10.76
CA GLU A 28 13.01 9.99 10.13
C GLU A 28 12.52 8.60 10.48
N SER A 29 12.14 8.38 11.73
CA SER A 29 11.59 7.08 12.18
C SER A 29 10.31 6.73 11.46
N VAL A 30 9.42 7.70 11.26
CA VAL A 30 8.18 7.50 10.51
C VAL A 30 8.49 7.18 9.06
N ALA A 31 9.44 7.91 8.44
CA ALA A 31 9.84 7.66 7.07
C ALA A 31 10.41 6.25 6.89
N ASN A 32 11.26 5.82 7.83
CA ASN A 32 11.85 4.47 7.79
C ASN A 32 10.79 3.39 7.96
N ALA A 33 9.86 3.58 8.88
CA ALA A 33 8.76 2.64 9.10
C ALA A 33 7.87 2.53 7.85
N ALA A 34 7.57 3.67 7.22
CA ALA A 34 6.77 3.70 6.00
C ALA A 34 7.46 2.98 4.86
N LYS A 35 8.77 3.19 4.69
CA LYS A 35 9.57 2.53 3.68
C LYS A 35 9.53 1.02 3.84
N THR A 36 9.75 0.53 5.04
CA THR A 36 9.72 -0.89 5.35
C THR A 36 8.33 -1.47 5.08
N ALA A 37 7.28 -0.78 5.52
CA ALA A 37 5.90 -1.21 5.31
C ALA A 37 5.55 -1.26 3.83
N ALA A 38 5.94 -0.25 3.05
CA ALA A 38 5.65 -0.21 1.62
C ALA A 38 6.35 -1.34 0.86
N LYS A 39 7.60 -1.61 1.18
CA LYS A 39 8.33 -2.73 0.60
C LYS A 39 7.63 -4.06 0.86
N LYS A 40 7.31 -4.32 2.12
CA LYS A 40 6.65 -5.55 2.51
C LYS A 40 5.25 -5.64 1.91
N GLY A 41 4.50 -4.54 1.95
CA GLY A 41 3.14 -4.49 1.40
C GLY A 41 3.10 -4.75 -0.10
N SER A 42 4.04 -4.19 -0.86
CA SER A 42 4.10 -4.44 -2.30
C SER A 42 4.39 -5.91 -2.62
N ARG A 43 5.24 -6.55 -1.83
CA ARG A 43 5.50 -7.98 -1.97
C ARG A 43 4.26 -8.82 -1.66
N LEU A 44 3.53 -8.43 -0.62
CA LEU A 44 2.30 -9.12 -0.23
C LEU A 44 1.23 -9.03 -1.30
N VAL A 45 1.00 -7.84 -1.86
CA VAL A 45 -0.01 -7.70 -2.90
C VAL A 45 0.39 -8.43 -4.18
N LYS A 46 1.68 -8.44 -4.52
CA LYS A 46 2.19 -9.25 -5.63
C LYS A 46 1.91 -10.73 -5.41
N SER A 47 2.23 -11.22 -4.23
CA SER A 47 2.04 -12.62 -3.87
C SER A 47 0.55 -12.99 -3.91
N ASN A 48 -0.29 -12.14 -3.34
CA ASN A 48 -1.73 -12.34 -3.35
C ASN A 48 -2.30 -12.34 -4.77
N ALA A 49 -1.86 -11.39 -5.59
CA ALA A 49 -2.30 -11.31 -6.99
C ALA A 49 -1.89 -12.57 -7.77
N LYS A 50 -0.67 -13.01 -7.58
CA LYS A 50 -0.18 -14.22 -8.25
C LYS A 50 -0.97 -15.45 -7.84
N SER A 51 -1.21 -15.62 -6.55
CA SER A 51 -2.00 -16.76 -6.03
C SER A 51 -3.44 -16.73 -6.50
N THR A 52 -4.03 -15.53 -6.55
CA THR A 52 -5.45 -15.37 -6.86
C THR A 52 -5.75 -15.49 -8.35
N PHE A 53 -4.91 -14.86 -9.18
CA PHE A 53 -5.20 -14.74 -10.62
C PHE A 53 -4.29 -15.61 -11.49
N GLY A 54 -3.09 -15.91 -11.05
CA GLY A 54 -2.17 -16.76 -11.82
C GLY A 54 -1.84 -16.17 -13.20
N GLY A 55 -2.06 -16.96 -14.24
CA GLY A 55 -1.84 -16.56 -15.61
C GLY A 55 -0.35 -16.31 -15.94
N THR A 56 -0.09 -15.27 -16.74
CA THR A 56 1.29 -14.91 -17.14
C THR A 56 2.07 -14.23 -16.02
N GLY A 57 1.38 -13.78 -14.96
CA GLY A 57 2.00 -13.04 -13.88
C GLY A 57 2.21 -11.56 -14.18
N LYS A 58 1.76 -11.08 -15.33
CA LYS A 58 1.91 -9.66 -15.69
C LYS A 58 1.23 -8.73 -14.71
N TYR A 59 0.03 -9.08 -14.28
CA TYR A 59 -0.69 -8.26 -13.31
C TYR A 59 0.05 -8.23 -11.98
N ALA A 60 0.45 -9.38 -11.45
CA ALA A 60 1.21 -9.42 -10.20
C ALA A 60 2.50 -8.62 -10.31
N ALA A 61 3.21 -8.74 -11.43
CA ALA A 61 4.45 -8.00 -11.66
C ALA A 61 4.24 -6.48 -11.79
N SER A 62 3.01 -6.04 -12.07
CA SER A 62 2.69 -4.61 -12.20
C SER A 62 2.72 -3.87 -10.87
N TRP A 63 2.65 -4.60 -9.75
CA TRP A 63 2.67 -3.99 -8.43
C TRP A 63 4.08 -3.63 -8.00
N GLY A 64 4.21 -2.49 -7.37
CA GLY A 64 5.48 -2.02 -6.84
C GLY A 64 5.26 -0.99 -5.76
N HIS A 65 6.34 -0.39 -5.32
CA HIS A 65 6.29 0.68 -4.34
C HIS A 65 7.26 1.78 -4.71
N LYS A 66 7.01 2.96 -4.19
CA LYS A 66 7.95 4.07 -4.28
C LYS A 66 7.85 4.90 -3.01
N GLU A 67 8.91 5.65 -2.77
CA GLU A 67 9.02 6.49 -1.59
C GLU A 67 9.78 7.75 -1.97
N GLY A 68 9.60 8.80 -1.18
CA GLY A 68 10.26 10.05 -1.44
C GLY A 68 9.77 11.14 -0.52
N LYS A 69 10.01 12.38 -0.94
CA LYS A 69 9.56 13.56 -0.21
C LYS A 69 8.83 14.51 -1.13
N LYS A 70 7.78 15.12 -0.60
CA LYS A 70 7.10 16.27 -1.21
C LYS A 70 7.33 17.44 -0.28
N GLY A 71 8.23 18.36 -0.65
CA GLY A 71 8.67 19.38 0.29
C GLY A 71 9.38 18.72 1.46
N GLN A 72 8.85 18.92 2.66
CA GLN A 72 9.42 18.32 3.89
C GLN A 72 8.67 17.06 4.34
N GLU A 73 7.62 16.68 3.63
CA GLU A 73 6.83 15.52 3.99
C GLU A 73 7.32 14.27 3.28
N SER A 74 7.52 13.20 4.05
CA SER A 74 7.84 11.90 3.50
C SER A 74 6.58 11.21 3.03
N TYR A 75 6.70 10.42 1.96
CA TYR A 75 5.59 9.61 1.49
C TYR A 75 6.08 8.22 1.07
N ALA A 76 5.18 7.27 1.11
CA ALA A 76 5.39 5.94 0.56
C ALA A 76 4.09 5.51 -0.14
N GLU A 77 4.23 4.87 -1.27
CA GLU A 77 3.09 4.43 -2.08
C GLU A 77 3.31 3.01 -2.56
N ILE A 78 2.22 2.26 -2.59
CA ILE A 78 2.16 0.95 -3.24
C ILE A 78 1.17 1.10 -4.38
N GLY A 79 1.55 0.73 -5.57
CA GLY A 79 0.67 0.91 -6.71
C GLY A 79 0.94 -0.09 -7.82
N SER A 80 0.00 -0.15 -8.76
CA SER A 80 0.12 -0.95 -9.96
C SER A 80 0.32 -0.04 -11.17
N THR A 81 1.11 -0.50 -12.14
CA THR A 81 1.30 0.20 -13.39
C THR A 81 0.15 -0.04 -14.38
N MET A 82 -0.86 -0.80 -13.98
CA MET A 82 -2.06 -1.07 -14.79
C MET A 82 -3.26 -0.31 -14.23
N PRO A 83 -3.48 0.96 -14.61
CA PRO A 83 -4.55 1.79 -14.04
C PRO A 83 -5.93 1.17 -14.26
N GLY A 84 -6.77 1.25 -13.22
CA GLY A 84 -8.15 0.74 -13.28
C GLY A 84 -8.30 -0.76 -13.11
N LEU A 85 -7.28 -1.54 -13.44
CA LEU A 85 -7.37 -3.00 -13.33
C LEU A 85 -7.45 -3.49 -11.88
N PRO A 86 -6.66 -2.93 -10.92
CA PRO A 86 -6.77 -3.37 -9.54
C PRO A 86 -8.19 -3.26 -8.97
N HIS A 87 -8.86 -2.15 -9.24
CA HIS A 87 -10.23 -1.92 -8.79
C HIS A 87 -11.19 -2.99 -9.32
N LEU A 88 -11.11 -3.25 -10.62
CA LEU A 88 -11.98 -4.24 -11.28
C LEU A 88 -11.77 -5.64 -10.73
N LEU A 89 -10.53 -6.01 -10.49
CA LEU A 89 -10.21 -7.33 -9.97
C LEU A 89 -10.57 -7.48 -8.49
N GLU A 90 -10.42 -6.43 -7.71
CA GLU A 90 -10.73 -6.46 -6.28
C GLU A 90 -12.23 -6.51 -6.03
N LYS A 91 -13.00 -5.69 -6.74
CA LYS A 91 -14.44 -5.50 -6.51
C LYS A 91 -15.33 -6.20 -7.51
N GLY A 92 -14.78 -6.63 -8.63
CA GLY A 92 -15.55 -7.20 -9.70
C GLY A 92 -16.13 -6.14 -10.63
N HIS A 93 -16.81 -6.56 -11.66
CA HIS A 93 -17.36 -5.65 -12.66
C HIS A 93 -18.55 -6.28 -13.39
N ALA A 94 -19.37 -5.43 -13.98
CA ALA A 94 -20.49 -5.86 -14.80
C ALA A 94 -19.99 -6.33 -16.18
N THR A 95 -20.72 -7.26 -16.78
CA THR A 95 -20.45 -7.74 -18.14
C THR A 95 -21.48 -7.18 -19.12
N LEU A 96 -21.15 -7.21 -20.42
CA LEU A 96 -22.05 -6.72 -21.46
C LEU A 96 -23.36 -7.50 -21.53
N GLY A 97 -23.36 -8.75 -21.13
CA GLY A 97 -24.55 -9.61 -21.17
C GLY A 97 -25.49 -9.46 -19.99
N GLY A 98 -25.27 -8.48 -19.12
CA GLY A 98 -26.12 -8.25 -17.94
C GLY A 98 -25.69 -9.04 -16.71
N GLY A 99 -24.63 -9.82 -16.80
CA GLY A 99 -24.06 -10.53 -15.66
C GLY A 99 -23.04 -9.69 -14.92
N ARG A 100 -22.38 -10.33 -13.95
CA ARG A 100 -21.32 -9.70 -13.17
C ARG A 100 -20.20 -10.69 -12.89
N VAL A 101 -18.96 -10.23 -13.06
CA VAL A 101 -17.79 -11.00 -12.64
C VAL A 101 -17.51 -10.62 -11.18
N PRO A 102 -17.54 -11.57 -10.24
CA PRO A 102 -17.28 -11.26 -8.84
C PRO A 102 -15.82 -10.84 -8.64
N GLY A 103 -15.60 -9.94 -7.69
CA GLY A 103 -14.28 -9.54 -7.30
C GLY A 103 -13.57 -10.59 -6.48
N ARG A 104 -12.25 -10.50 -6.45
CA ARG A 104 -11.39 -11.35 -5.62
C ARG A 104 -10.46 -10.46 -4.83
N LYS A 105 -10.63 -10.45 -3.53
CA LYS A 105 -9.86 -9.58 -2.65
C LYS A 105 -8.41 -10.04 -2.57
N HIS A 106 -7.52 -9.18 -2.96
CA HIS A 106 -6.08 -9.39 -2.90
C HIS A 106 -5.36 -8.14 -2.38
N ILE A 107 -5.99 -6.98 -2.51
CA ILE A 107 -5.44 -5.70 -2.05
C ILE A 107 -5.76 -5.49 -0.58
N ALA A 108 -7.02 -5.68 -0.17
CA ALA A 108 -7.44 -5.42 1.20
C ALA A 108 -6.61 -6.18 2.24
N PRO A 109 -6.35 -7.50 2.08
CA PRO A 109 -5.49 -8.20 3.03
C PRO A 109 -4.07 -7.64 3.08
N ALA A 110 -3.52 -7.26 1.90
CA ALA A 110 -2.18 -6.67 1.84
C ALA A 110 -2.15 -5.30 2.50
N ALA A 111 -3.20 -4.51 2.32
CA ALA A 111 -3.31 -3.19 2.96
C ALA A 111 -3.35 -3.32 4.48
N ASP A 112 -4.13 -4.25 5.00
CA ASP A 112 -4.22 -4.49 6.45
C ASP A 112 -2.86 -4.85 7.03
N GLU A 113 -2.13 -5.74 6.37
CA GLU A 113 -0.79 -6.12 6.81
C GLU A 113 0.22 -4.98 6.67
N THR A 114 0.05 -4.14 5.65
CA THR A 114 0.90 -2.97 5.45
C THR A 114 0.75 -1.99 6.60
N PHE A 115 -0.47 -1.69 7.01
CA PHE A 115 -0.74 -0.80 8.15
C PHE A 115 -0.19 -1.38 9.44
N LYS A 116 -0.40 -2.67 9.65
CA LYS A 116 0.12 -3.35 10.83
C LYS A 116 1.64 -3.30 10.87
N THR A 117 2.28 -3.58 9.74
CA THR A 117 3.74 -3.51 9.64
C THR A 117 4.25 -2.10 9.93
N PHE A 118 3.55 -1.10 9.39
CA PHE A 118 3.91 0.30 9.65
C PHE A 118 3.85 0.62 11.15
N GLU A 119 2.77 0.23 11.81
CA GLU A 119 2.61 0.47 13.24
C GLU A 119 3.69 -0.24 14.05
N ASP A 120 3.97 -1.50 13.74
CA ASP A 120 4.99 -2.27 14.44
C ASP A 120 6.39 -1.68 14.25
N GLU A 121 6.72 -1.31 13.03
CA GLU A 121 8.02 -0.71 12.71
C GLU A 121 8.17 0.67 13.35
N LEU A 122 7.09 1.46 13.34
CA LEU A 122 7.09 2.78 13.97
C LEU A 122 7.34 2.66 15.47
N GLU A 123 6.70 1.72 16.13
CA GLU A 123 6.88 1.47 17.55
C GLU A 123 8.34 1.12 17.87
N LYS A 124 8.96 0.27 17.06
CA LYS A 124 10.37 -0.09 17.22
C LYS A 124 11.27 1.12 17.06
N GLU A 125 11.03 1.92 16.02
CA GLU A 125 11.86 3.08 15.72
C GLU A 125 11.74 4.14 16.80
N ILE A 126 10.52 4.45 17.23
CA ILE A 126 10.27 5.46 18.25
C ILE A 126 10.77 4.99 19.61
N GLY A 127 10.61 3.71 19.93
CA GLY A 127 11.09 3.13 21.18
C GLY A 127 12.59 3.25 21.36
N GLY A 128 13.35 3.37 20.27
CA GLY A 128 14.79 3.55 20.31
C GLY A 128 15.25 5.00 20.50
N ILE A 129 14.33 5.95 20.48
CA ILE A 129 14.66 7.39 20.53
C ILE A 129 14.75 7.92 21.95
N GLN A 130 14.29 7.22 22.91
CA GLN A 130 14.24 7.67 24.32
C GLN A 130 15.60 7.92 24.94
#